data_b01a67a8718bb3305c33a8d6378faa9b
#
_entry.id   b01a67a8718bb3305c33a8d6378faa9b
#
_cell.length_a   1.000
_cell.length_b   1.000
_cell.length_c   1.000
_cell.angle_alpha   90.00
_cell.angle_beta   90.00
_cell.angle_gamma   90.00
#
_symmetry.space_group_name_H-M   'P 1'
#
loop_
_entity.id
_entity.type
_entity.pdbx_description
1 polymer ?
#
loop_
_entity_poly.entity_id
_entity_poly.type
_entity_poly.pdbx_seq_one_letter_code
_entity_poly.pdbx_strand_id
1 'polypeptide(L)'
;MNNDNLYKGFEVELFTGSQNNHVGVSDDIEKTFSNFVKEPDNRNVEYITNPEKDYKVSYKNLLEPRINLRKWLNKRDLTIIPSSTLCFKHNNQFQRSDKNNVYHQFIQDNYGISIATSSVHINLGIDNLDKLFAAIRLVRCEASLYLSISASSPFLNNKLTNNHSQRWIQFPKTPNKVPFFYNHDDYIKWIEENIKNGNMYNIRHFWSSIRPNGPQ
;
A
#
# COMPACT_ATOMS: atom_id res chain seq x y z
N MET A 1 10.63 24.75 21.31
CA MET A 1 10.49 23.47 20.59
C MET A 1 10.61 23.80 19.12
N ASN A 2 11.71 23.42 18.48
CA ASN A 2 11.83 23.57 17.03
C ASN A 2 10.78 22.65 16.41
N ASN A 3 9.77 23.24 15.78
CA ASN A 3 8.84 22.52 14.94
C ASN A 3 9.57 22.14 13.63
N ASP A 4 10.48 21.16 13.73
CA ASP A 4 11.03 20.51 12.54
C ASP A 4 9.88 19.69 11.92
N ASN A 5 9.11 20.37 11.09
CA ASN A 5 8.07 19.70 10.29
C ASN A 5 8.76 18.64 9.43
N LEU A 6 8.52 17.38 9.75
CA LEU A 6 9.03 16.26 8.98
C LEU A 6 8.47 16.30 7.55
N TYR A 7 9.26 15.87 6.59
CA TYR A 7 8.77 15.57 5.26
C TYR A 7 7.77 14.42 5.33
N LYS A 8 6.67 14.56 4.58
CA LYS A 8 5.61 13.55 4.45
C LYS A 8 5.35 13.28 2.99
N GLY A 9 5.55 12.04 2.57
CA GLY A 9 5.14 11.52 1.27
C GLY A 9 4.02 10.52 1.42
N PHE A 10 3.24 10.31 0.38
CA PHE A 10 2.12 9.39 0.39
C PHE A 10 2.15 8.53 -0.88
N GLU A 11 1.86 7.25 -0.71
CA GLU A 11 1.53 6.30 -1.76
C GLU A 11 0.08 5.92 -1.55
N VAL A 12 -0.76 6.13 -2.55
CA VAL A 12 -2.22 5.94 -2.41
C VAL A 12 -2.69 4.97 -3.46
N GLU A 13 -3.02 3.77 -3.02
CA GLU A 13 -3.60 2.73 -3.86
C GLU A 13 -5.12 2.90 -3.95
N LEU A 14 -5.68 2.68 -5.12
CA LEU A 14 -7.11 2.87 -5.41
C LEU A 14 -7.63 1.76 -6.31
N PHE A 15 -8.72 1.13 -5.91
CA PHE A 15 -9.48 0.27 -6.80
C PHE A 15 -10.33 1.07 -7.78
N THR A 16 -10.44 0.56 -9.00
CA THR A 16 -11.31 1.09 -10.05
C THR A 16 -12.46 0.15 -10.37
N GLY A 17 -13.58 0.71 -10.83
CA GLY A 17 -14.73 -0.11 -11.17
C GLY A 17 -15.98 0.69 -11.53
N SER A 18 -17.09 0.00 -11.65
CA SER A 18 -18.44 0.53 -11.79
C SER A 18 -19.21 0.42 -10.46
N GLN A 19 -20.50 0.69 -10.46
CA GLN A 19 -21.33 0.59 -9.25
C GLN A 19 -21.34 -0.78 -8.58
N ASN A 20 -21.13 -1.86 -9.35
CA ASN A 20 -21.29 -3.23 -8.86
C ASN A 20 -20.09 -4.16 -9.15
N ASN A 21 -19.06 -3.66 -9.83
CA ASN A 21 -17.94 -4.49 -10.27
C ASN A 21 -16.62 -3.73 -10.16
N HIS A 22 -15.58 -4.44 -9.76
CA HIS A 22 -14.21 -3.97 -9.98
C HIS A 22 -13.85 -4.15 -11.45
N VAL A 23 -13.29 -3.12 -12.06
CA VAL A 23 -12.88 -3.10 -13.48
C VAL A 23 -11.43 -2.68 -13.57
N GLY A 24 -10.59 -3.51 -14.20
CA GLY A 24 -9.17 -3.23 -14.39
C GLY A 24 -8.91 -2.30 -15.55
N VAL A 25 -8.34 -1.13 -15.27
CA VAL A 25 -7.97 -0.10 -16.26
C VAL A 25 -6.62 0.55 -15.94
N SER A 26 -5.76 -0.15 -15.19
CA SER A 26 -4.48 0.41 -14.73
C SER A 26 -3.55 0.79 -15.89
N ASP A 27 -3.55 0.03 -16.99
CA ASP A 27 -2.76 0.33 -18.19
C ASP A 27 -3.13 1.67 -18.83
N ASP A 28 -4.42 1.97 -18.91
CA ASP A 28 -4.91 3.22 -19.52
C ASP A 28 -4.67 4.41 -18.59
N ILE A 29 -4.75 4.20 -17.29
CA ILE A 29 -4.47 5.22 -16.28
C ILE A 29 -2.98 5.60 -16.31
N GLU A 30 -2.08 4.61 -16.27
CA GLU A 30 -0.63 4.85 -16.31
C GLU A 30 -0.20 5.59 -17.59
N LYS A 31 -0.79 5.25 -18.75
CA LYS A 31 -0.55 5.97 -20.02
C LYS A 31 -1.08 7.41 -20.01
N THR A 32 -2.11 7.68 -19.20
CA THR A 32 -2.77 9.00 -19.19
C THR A 32 -2.16 9.94 -18.14
N PHE A 33 -1.73 9.41 -17.02
CA PHE A 33 -1.27 10.17 -15.87
C PHE A 33 0.14 9.72 -15.46
N SER A 34 1.11 10.62 -15.56
CA SER A 34 2.53 10.32 -15.28
C SER A 34 2.86 10.05 -13.81
N ASN A 35 1.95 10.42 -12.89
CA ASN A 35 2.11 10.19 -11.46
C ASN A 35 1.36 8.95 -10.94
N PHE A 36 0.78 8.16 -11.86
CA PHE A 36 0.16 6.88 -11.52
C PHE A 36 1.03 5.71 -11.99
N VAL A 37 1.09 4.68 -11.18
CA VAL A 37 1.77 3.42 -11.47
C VAL A 37 0.80 2.24 -11.31
N LYS A 38 1.12 1.15 -11.99
CA LYS A 38 0.34 -0.09 -11.91
C LYS A 38 0.72 -0.89 -10.67
N GLU A 39 -0.29 -1.31 -9.93
CA GLU A 39 -0.15 -2.36 -8.95
C GLU A 39 -0.15 -3.76 -9.61
N PRO A 40 0.27 -4.83 -8.92
CA PRO A 40 0.27 -6.18 -9.49
C PRO A 40 -1.09 -6.63 -10.04
N ASP A 41 -2.21 -6.24 -9.42
CA ASP A 41 -3.55 -6.51 -9.95
C ASP A 41 -4.07 -5.30 -10.73
N ASN A 42 -4.53 -5.54 -11.97
CA ASN A 42 -4.96 -4.50 -12.92
C ASN A 42 -6.16 -3.64 -12.44
N ARG A 43 -6.88 -4.09 -11.42
CA ARG A 43 -8.00 -3.34 -10.81
C ARG A 43 -7.53 -2.30 -9.79
N ASN A 44 -6.25 -2.30 -9.46
CA ASN A 44 -5.62 -1.39 -8.53
C ASN A 44 -4.60 -0.50 -9.23
N VAL A 45 -4.55 0.77 -8.85
CA VAL A 45 -3.56 1.74 -9.29
C VAL A 45 -3.05 2.51 -8.09
N GLU A 46 -1.80 2.92 -8.14
CA GLU A 46 -1.18 3.74 -7.12
C GLU A 46 -0.78 5.10 -7.69
N TYR A 47 -0.93 6.16 -6.90
CA TYR A 47 -0.21 7.39 -7.16
C TYR A 47 0.67 7.78 -5.98
N ILE A 48 1.81 8.39 -6.30
CA ILE A 48 2.85 8.77 -5.34
C ILE A 48 2.94 10.29 -5.31
N THR A 49 3.00 10.86 -4.10
CA THR A 49 3.18 12.30 -3.92
C THR A 49 4.64 12.63 -3.65
N ASN A 50 5.07 13.82 -4.08
CA ASN A 50 6.35 14.35 -3.62
C ASN A 50 6.31 14.56 -2.10
N PRO A 51 7.43 14.30 -1.40
CA PRO A 51 7.55 14.58 0.02
C PRO A 51 7.47 16.08 0.30
N GLU A 52 6.62 16.47 1.25
CA GLU A 52 6.36 17.87 1.61
C GLU A 52 6.35 18.09 3.11
N LYS A 53 6.80 19.25 3.55
CA LYS A 53 6.69 19.69 4.94
C LYS A 53 5.37 20.39 5.22
N ASP A 54 4.90 21.19 4.28
CA ASP A 54 3.67 21.97 4.39
C ASP A 54 2.42 21.09 4.23
N TYR A 55 1.53 21.16 5.23
CA TYR A 55 0.30 20.38 5.23
C TYR A 55 -0.70 20.78 4.13
N LYS A 56 -0.73 22.06 3.75
CA LYS A 56 -1.64 22.52 2.69
C LYS A 56 -1.19 22.01 1.32
N VAL A 57 0.13 22.01 1.09
CA VAL A 57 0.72 21.43 -0.13
C VAL A 57 0.51 19.92 -0.14
N SER A 58 0.77 19.22 0.96
CA SER A 58 0.51 17.79 1.11
C SER A 58 -0.96 17.44 0.83
N TYR A 59 -1.90 18.22 1.39
CA TYR A 59 -3.34 18.02 1.15
C TYR A 59 -3.71 18.19 -0.33
N LYS A 60 -3.16 19.23 -1.00
CA LYS A 60 -3.37 19.44 -2.43
C LYS A 60 -2.83 18.27 -3.26
N ASN A 61 -1.61 17.83 -2.97
CA ASN A 61 -0.97 16.69 -3.64
C ASN A 61 -1.74 15.36 -3.46
N LEU A 62 -2.43 15.18 -2.33
CA LEU A 62 -3.31 14.04 -2.10
C LEU A 62 -4.64 14.16 -2.85
N LEU A 63 -5.18 15.38 -2.97
CA LEU A 63 -6.54 15.58 -3.48
C LEU A 63 -6.59 15.62 -5.01
N GLU A 64 -5.69 16.36 -5.65
CA GLU A 64 -5.73 16.62 -7.09
C GLU A 64 -5.66 15.36 -7.96
N PRO A 65 -4.75 14.38 -7.72
CA PRO A 65 -4.70 13.16 -8.51
C PRO A 65 -6.02 12.39 -8.46
N ARG A 66 -6.63 12.29 -7.27
CA ARG A 66 -7.91 11.59 -7.08
C ARG A 66 -9.06 12.26 -7.81
N ILE A 67 -9.12 13.60 -7.78
CA ILE A 67 -10.13 14.37 -8.53
C ILE A 67 -9.96 14.14 -10.03
N ASN A 68 -8.74 14.24 -10.54
CA ASN A 68 -8.44 14.05 -11.96
C ASN A 68 -8.74 12.64 -12.43
N LEU A 69 -8.33 11.64 -11.66
CA LEU A 69 -8.66 10.24 -11.92
C LEU A 69 -10.17 10.01 -11.95
N ARG A 70 -10.91 10.53 -10.95
CA ARG A 70 -12.38 10.40 -10.92
C ARG A 70 -13.05 11.03 -12.13
N LYS A 71 -12.62 12.23 -12.54
CA LYS A 71 -13.14 12.88 -13.75
C LYS A 71 -12.87 12.06 -15.01
N TRP A 72 -11.70 11.43 -15.09
CA TRP A 72 -11.33 10.58 -16.22
C TRP A 72 -12.14 9.27 -16.25
N LEU A 73 -12.31 8.64 -15.09
CA LEU A 73 -13.12 7.43 -14.92
C LEU A 73 -14.60 7.68 -15.26
N ASN A 74 -15.17 8.79 -14.76
CA ASN A 74 -16.59 9.13 -15.00
C ASN A 74 -16.95 9.25 -16.50
N LYS A 75 -16.02 9.68 -17.35
CA LYS A 75 -16.21 9.71 -18.80
C LYS A 75 -16.31 8.31 -19.44
N ARG A 76 -16.07 7.26 -18.66
CA ARG A 76 -16.06 5.83 -19.06
C ARG A 76 -17.05 5.01 -18.27
N ASP A 77 -17.99 5.66 -17.59
CA ASP A 77 -18.96 5.03 -16.66
C ASP A 77 -18.28 4.23 -15.54
N LEU A 78 -17.07 4.63 -15.16
CA LEU A 78 -16.28 4.04 -14.09
C LEU A 78 -16.08 5.06 -12.95
N THR A 79 -15.67 4.56 -11.80
CA THR A 79 -15.36 5.36 -10.61
C THR A 79 -14.25 4.72 -9.77
N ILE A 80 -13.75 5.46 -8.79
CA ILE A 80 -12.92 4.93 -7.71
C ILE A 80 -13.82 4.16 -6.75
N ILE A 81 -13.46 2.92 -6.44
CA ILE A 81 -14.17 2.10 -5.44
C ILE A 81 -13.53 2.33 -4.06
N PRO A 82 -14.28 2.87 -3.08
CA PRO A 82 -13.76 3.19 -1.76
C PRO A 82 -13.69 1.94 -0.88
N SER A 83 -12.79 1.02 -1.21
CA SER A 83 -12.58 -0.22 -0.45
C SER A 83 -11.09 -0.57 -0.43
N SER A 84 -10.65 -1.22 0.64
CA SER A 84 -9.30 -1.78 0.73
C SER A 84 -9.22 -3.25 0.33
N THR A 85 -10.32 -3.84 -0.11
CA THR A 85 -10.46 -5.22 -0.58
C THR A 85 -11.38 -5.27 -1.79
N LEU A 86 -11.38 -6.38 -2.52
CA LEU A 86 -12.34 -6.59 -3.62
C LEU A 86 -13.73 -6.84 -3.04
N CYS A 87 -14.44 -5.74 -2.72
CA CYS A 87 -15.72 -5.78 -2.00
C CYS A 87 -16.87 -6.36 -2.83
N PHE A 88 -16.86 -6.18 -4.15
CA PHE A 88 -17.88 -6.73 -5.04
C PHE A 88 -17.62 -8.21 -5.38
N LYS A 89 -18.64 -8.87 -5.94
CA LYS A 89 -18.50 -10.25 -6.42
C LYS A 89 -17.40 -10.34 -7.48
N HIS A 90 -16.53 -11.30 -7.37
CA HIS A 90 -15.46 -11.59 -8.32
C HIS A 90 -15.24 -13.11 -8.42
N ASN A 91 -14.56 -13.53 -9.48
CA ASN A 91 -14.28 -14.94 -9.77
C ASN A 91 -13.03 -15.50 -9.08
N ASN A 92 -12.50 -14.81 -8.07
CA ASN A 92 -11.25 -15.14 -7.38
C ASN A 92 -10.01 -15.21 -8.28
N GLN A 93 -10.07 -14.68 -9.49
CA GLN A 93 -8.93 -14.63 -10.39
C GLN A 93 -8.11 -13.36 -10.15
N PHE A 94 -6.81 -13.53 -10.07
CA PHE A 94 -5.85 -12.44 -10.10
C PHE A 94 -5.76 -11.91 -11.54
N GLN A 95 -5.85 -10.59 -11.71
CA GLN A 95 -5.79 -9.92 -13.01
C GLN A 95 -4.44 -9.19 -13.15
N ARG A 96 -3.41 -9.92 -13.56
CA ARG A 96 -2.06 -9.35 -13.64
C ARG A 96 -2.02 -8.12 -14.57
N SER A 97 -1.55 -7.00 -14.05
CA SER A 97 -1.47 -5.72 -14.74
C SER A 97 -0.36 -5.69 -15.80
N ASP A 98 0.80 -6.29 -15.50
CA ASP A 98 1.93 -6.39 -16.43
C ASP A 98 2.37 -7.85 -16.60
N LYS A 99 2.11 -8.40 -17.79
CA LYS A 99 2.41 -9.79 -18.12
C LYS A 99 3.91 -10.07 -18.22
N ASN A 100 4.72 -9.04 -18.50
CA ASN A 100 6.17 -9.16 -18.68
C ASN A 100 6.94 -8.90 -17.38
N ASN A 101 6.27 -8.42 -16.33
CA ASN A 101 6.90 -8.12 -15.06
C ASN A 101 7.11 -9.42 -14.25
N VAL A 102 8.38 -9.80 -14.06
CA VAL A 102 8.79 -11.01 -13.33
C VAL A 102 8.34 -10.94 -11.86
N TYR A 103 8.35 -9.75 -11.25
CA TYR A 103 7.88 -9.58 -9.88
C TYR A 103 6.37 -9.78 -9.76
N HIS A 104 5.58 -9.31 -10.72
CA HIS A 104 4.13 -9.57 -10.75
C HIS A 104 3.82 -11.06 -10.95
N GLN A 105 4.67 -11.78 -11.72
CA GLN A 105 4.56 -13.24 -11.83
C GLN A 105 4.80 -13.92 -10.48
N PHE A 106 5.88 -13.55 -9.81
CA PHE A 106 6.19 -14.07 -8.46
C PHE A 106 5.04 -13.83 -7.48
N ILE A 107 4.46 -12.62 -7.47
CA ILE A 107 3.32 -12.26 -6.63
C ILE A 107 2.11 -13.14 -6.93
N GLN A 108 1.78 -13.31 -8.21
CA GLN A 108 0.67 -14.14 -8.65
C GLN A 108 0.83 -15.61 -8.20
N ASP A 109 2.02 -16.16 -8.37
CA ASP A 109 2.29 -17.58 -8.09
C ASP A 109 2.29 -17.90 -6.60
N ASN A 110 2.74 -16.96 -5.76
CA ASN A 110 2.87 -17.18 -4.32
C ASN A 110 1.66 -16.73 -3.50
N TYR A 111 0.92 -15.71 -3.96
CA TYR A 111 -0.12 -15.06 -3.15
C TYR A 111 -1.47 -14.96 -3.86
N GLY A 112 -1.49 -15.01 -5.18
CA GLY A 112 -2.72 -14.95 -5.98
C GLY A 112 -3.58 -13.74 -5.62
N ILE A 113 -4.89 -13.96 -5.47
CA ILE A 113 -5.88 -12.90 -5.24
C ILE A 113 -5.75 -12.21 -3.86
N SER A 114 -5.09 -12.82 -2.89
CA SER A 114 -4.96 -12.25 -1.54
C SER A 114 -4.15 -10.96 -1.51
N ILE A 115 -3.29 -10.71 -2.52
CA ILE A 115 -2.55 -9.46 -2.66
C ILE A 115 -3.39 -8.31 -3.23
N ALA A 116 -4.53 -8.60 -3.86
CA ALA A 116 -5.41 -7.57 -4.41
C ALA A 116 -6.09 -6.79 -3.27
N THR A 117 -5.33 -5.91 -2.66
CA THR A 117 -5.72 -4.99 -1.61
C THR A 117 -5.29 -3.58 -1.98
N SER A 118 -5.85 -2.59 -1.30
CA SER A 118 -5.58 -1.17 -1.52
C SER A 118 -5.32 -0.50 -0.17
N SER A 119 -4.29 0.32 -0.09
CA SER A 119 -3.84 1.00 1.13
C SER A 119 -3.41 2.44 0.88
N VAL A 120 -3.18 3.15 1.98
CA VAL A 120 -2.45 4.42 1.96
C VAL A 120 -1.19 4.23 2.81
N HIS A 121 -0.03 4.42 2.20
CA HIS A 121 1.23 4.50 2.93
C HIS A 121 1.55 5.96 3.25
N ILE A 122 1.99 6.19 4.48
CA ILE A 122 2.44 7.50 4.95
C ILE A 122 3.93 7.37 5.21
N ASN A 123 4.73 8.00 4.37
CA ASN A 123 6.19 7.99 4.45
C ASN A 123 6.67 9.24 5.20
N LEU A 124 7.43 9.05 6.26
CA LEU A 124 8.01 10.13 7.06
C LEU A 124 9.52 10.19 6.84
N GLY A 125 10.03 11.35 6.44
CA GLY A 125 11.47 11.60 6.29
C GLY A 125 12.10 11.89 7.64
N ILE A 126 12.93 10.97 8.13
CA ILE A 126 13.69 11.08 9.39
C ILE A 126 15.15 10.75 9.09
N ASP A 127 16.01 11.76 9.08
CA ASP A 127 17.43 11.61 8.69
C ASP A 127 18.29 10.94 9.77
N ASN A 128 17.93 11.09 11.04
CA ASN A 128 18.68 10.49 12.14
C ASN A 128 18.19 9.08 12.43
N LEU A 129 19.06 8.07 12.29
CA LEU A 129 18.74 6.66 12.44
C LEU A 129 18.21 6.29 13.83
N ASP A 130 18.75 6.86 14.90
CA ASP A 130 18.26 6.58 16.26
C ASP A 130 16.83 7.08 16.45
N LYS A 131 16.54 8.30 15.95
CA LYS A 131 15.18 8.85 15.94
C LYS A 131 14.24 8.03 15.06
N LEU A 132 14.70 7.54 13.91
CA LEU A 132 13.92 6.68 13.01
C LEU A 132 13.49 5.40 13.73
N PHE A 133 14.44 4.69 14.35
CA PHE A 133 14.12 3.44 15.04
C PHE A 133 13.31 3.67 16.32
N ALA A 134 13.51 4.78 17.02
CA ALA A 134 12.64 5.17 18.13
C ALA A 134 11.21 5.44 17.66
N ALA A 135 11.02 6.15 16.54
CA ALA A 135 9.71 6.41 15.94
C ALA A 135 9.01 5.11 15.49
N ILE A 136 9.74 4.18 14.85
CA ILE A 136 9.21 2.88 14.44
C ILE A 136 8.72 2.09 15.67
N ARG A 137 9.50 2.05 16.75
CA ARG A 137 9.07 1.37 17.98
C ARG A 137 7.82 2.00 18.57
N LEU A 138 7.77 3.34 18.66
CA LEU A 138 6.62 4.07 19.18
C LEU A 138 5.36 3.75 18.36
N VAL A 139 5.42 3.91 17.02
CA VAL A 139 4.27 3.67 16.14
C VAL A 139 3.84 2.20 16.16
N ARG A 140 4.77 1.26 16.33
CA ARG A 140 4.43 -0.16 16.49
C ARG A 140 3.73 -0.46 17.82
N CYS A 141 4.07 0.25 18.90
CA CYS A 141 3.33 0.14 20.17
C CYS A 141 1.89 0.65 20.03
N GLU A 142 1.65 1.64 19.18
CA GLU A 142 0.35 2.24 18.89
C GLU A 142 -0.40 1.55 17.72
N ALA A 143 0.11 0.44 17.20
CA ALA A 143 -0.42 -0.19 15.97
C ALA A 143 -1.91 -0.56 16.06
N SER A 144 -2.40 -0.97 17.22
CA SER A 144 -3.82 -1.28 17.44
C SER A 144 -4.72 -0.05 17.31
N LEU A 145 -4.26 1.11 17.77
CA LEU A 145 -4.97 2.38 17.61
C LEU A 145 -5.04 2.76 16.14
N TYR A 146 -3.91 2.74 15.42
CA TYR A 146 -3.89 3.03 13.98
C TYR A 146 -4.77 2.07 13.18
N LEU A 147 -4.76 0.78 13.50
CA LEU A 147 -5.64 -0.19 12.86
C LEU A 147 -7.12 0.15 13.12
N SER A 148 -7.48 0.54 14.34
CA SER A 148 -8.86 0.87 14.71
C SER A 148 -9.39 2.08 13.94
N ILE A 149 -8.60 3.15 13.79
CA ILE A 149 -9.03 4.36 13.09
C ILE A 149 -8.95 4.26 11.56
N SER A 150 -8.18 3.32 11.03
CA SER A 150 -8.00 3.11 9.59
C SER A 150 -8.81 1.95 9.02
N ALA A 151 -9.51 1.17 9.85
CA ALA A 151 -10.30 0.03 9.43
C ALA A 151 -11.44 0.46 8.48
N SER A 152 -11.46 -0.07 7.25
CA SER A 152 -12.37 0.39 6.19
C SER A 152 -12.79 -0.70 5.21
N SER A 153 -12.54 -1.97 5.52
CA SER A 153 -12.77 -3.08 4.58
C SER A 153 -13.55 -4.24 5.19
N PRO A 154 -14.84 -4.02 5.61
CA PRO A 154 -15.64 -5.09 6.18
C PRO A 154 -16.23 -6.06 5.14
N PHE A 155 -16.14 -5.74 3.86
CA PHE A 155 -16.73 -6.53 2.78
C PHE A 155 -15.66 -7.21 1.91
N LEU A 156 -15.94 -8.43 1.50
CA LEU A 156 -15.16 -9.19 0.50
C LEU A 156 -16.13 -10.04 -0.33
N ASN A 157 -16.02 -9.97 -1.65
CA ASN A 157 -16.81 -10.79 -2.57
C ASN A 157 -18.33 -10.72 -2.28
N ASN A 158 -18.86 -9.51 -2.13
CA ASN A 158 -20.27 -9.20 -1.78
C ASN A 158 -20.74 -9.74 -0.43
N LYS A 159 -19.83 -10.08 0.47
CA LYS A 159 -20.18 -10.62 1.79
C LYS A 159 -19.59 -9.75 2.90
N LEU A 160 -20.37 -9.53 3.96
CA LEU A 160 -19.86 -9.01 5.22
C LEU A 160 -18.97 -10.10 5.87
N THR A 161 -17.72 -9.74 6.19
CA THR A 161 -16.73 -10.71 6.69
C THR A 161 -16.70 -10.82 8.20
N ASN A 162 -17.42 -9.96 8.93
CA ASN A 162 -17.34 -9.75 10.38
C ASN A 162 -15.98 -9.21 10.87
N ASN A 163 -15.11 -8.81 9.97
CA ASN A 163 -13.85 -8.13 10.25
C ASN A 163 -13.97 -6.64 9.83
N HIS A 164 -13.62 -5.70 10.69
CA HIS A 164 -13.59 -4.29 10.35
C HIS A 164 -12.49 -3.97 9.33
N SER A 165 -11.40 -4.73 9.35
CA SER A 165 -10.31 -4.67 8.39
C SER A 165 -10.00 -6.04 7.80
N GLN A 166 -10.80 -6.48 6.83
CA GLN A 166 -10.56 -7.71 6.09
C GLN A 166 -9.20 -7.68 5.35
N ARG A 167 -8.78 -6.49 4.90
CA ARG A 167 -7.45 -6.29 4.31
C ARG A 167 -6.33 -6.78 5.24
N TRP A 168 -6.39 -6.44 6.53
CA TRP A 168 -5.40 -6.85 7.52
C TRP A 168 -5.32 -8.37 7.69
N ILE A 169 -6.44 -9.06 7.54
CA ILE A 169 -6.53 -10.52 7.67
C ILE A 169 -5.98 -11.22 6.42
N GLN A 170 -6.34 -10.73 5.22
CA GLN A 170 -6.00 -11.42 3.98
C GLN A 170 -4.61 -11.08 3.43
N PHE A 171 -4.08 -9.88 3.72
CA PHE A 171 -2.79 -9.46 3.17
C PHE A 171 -1.66 -10.32 3.74
N PRO A 172 -0.79 -10.90 2.89
CA PRO A 172 0.31 -11.71 3.36
C PRO A 172 1.31 -10.87 4.18
N LYS A 173 1.82 -11.47 5.24
CA LYS A 173 2.85 -10.87 6.10
C LYS A 173 4.16 -11.60 5.86
N THR A 174 5.16 -10.90 5.41
CA THR A 174 6.46 -11.49 5.08
C THR A 174 7.60 -10.66 5.69
N PRO A 175 8.41 -11.25 6.56
CA PRO A 175 8.12 -12.48 7.30
C PRO A 175 7.02 -12.30 8.36
N ASN A 176 6.43 -13.40 8.83
CA ASN A 176 5.31 -13.36 9.77
C ASN A 176 5.63 -12.69 11.11
N LYS A 177 6.88 -12.78 11.56
CA LYS A 177 7.35 -12.20 12.82
C LYS A 177 8.43 -11.18 12.53
N VAL A 178 8.20 -9.96 12.96
CA VAL A 178 9.15 -8.85 12.86
C VAL A 178 9.49 -8.38 14.26
N PRO A 179 10.77 -8.44 14.70
CA PRO A 179 11.18 -8.00 16.03
C PRO A 179 11.09 -6.49 16.17
N PHE A 180 11.24 -6.02 17.42
CA PHE A 180 11.55 -4.63 17.67
C PHE A 180 13.06 -4.43 17.46
N PHE A 181 13.39 -3.56 16.51
CA PHE A 181 14.79 -3.19 16.28
C PHE A 181 15.16 -2.04 17.20
N TYR A 182 16.31 -2.16 17.86
CA TYR A 182 16.84 -1.09 18.71
C TYR A 182 17.61 -0.06 17.91
N ASN A 183 18.31 -0.49 16.86
CA ASN A 183 19.14 0.35 15.99
C ASN A 183 19.12 -0.17 14.55
N HIS A 184 19.86 0.54 13.68
CA HIS A 184 19.97 0.21 12.26
C HIS A 184 20.70 -1.11 12.00
N ASP A 185 21.76 -1.39 12.76
CA ASP A 185 22.58 -2.58 12.54
C ASP A 185 21.82 -3.87 12.85
N ASP A 186 21.01 -3.87 13.93
CA ASP A 186 20.10 -4.97 14.25
C ASP A 186 19.11 -5.22 13.10
N TYR A 187 18.59 -4.14 12.50
CA TYR A 187 17.67 -4.24 11.37
C TYR A 187 18.35 -4.83 10.13
N ILE A 188 19.52 -4.33 9.74
CA ILE A 188 20.26 -4.82 8.58
C ILE A 188 20.59 -6.31 8.74
N LYS A 189 21.17 -6.68 9.88
CA LYS A 189 21.49 -8.08 10.18
C LYS A 189 20.28 -9.00 10.07
N TRP A 190 19.14 -8.57 10.61
CA TRP A 190 17.91 -9.35 10.53
C TRP A 190 17.38 -9.48 9.10
N ILE A 191 17.44 -8.43 8.27
CA ILE A 191 17.08 -8.47 6.86
C ILE A 191 17.95 -9.47 6.08
N GLU A 192 19.27 -9.36 6.25
CA GLU A 192 20.24 -10.24 5.58
C GLU A 192 20.03 -11.71 5.95
N GLU A 193 19.81 -12.01 7.24
CA GLU A 193 19.51 -13.36 7.71
C GLU A 193 18.21 -13.91 7.11
N ASN A 194 17.15 -13.10 7.00
CA ASN A 194 15.88 -13.55 6.42
C ASN A 194 15.95 -13.77 4.91
N ILE A 195 16.71 -12.95 4.17
CA ILE A 195 16.98 -13.18 2.74
C ILE A 195 17.81 -14.46 2.57
N LYS A 196 18.90 -14.62 3.33
CA LYS A 196 19.77 -15.80 3.28
C LYS A 196 19.02 -17.11 3.56
N ASN A 197 18.07 -17.07 4.49
CA ASN A 197 17.27 -18.22 4.89
C ASN A 197 16.04 -18.46 3.99
N GLY A 198 15.85 -17.65 2.94
CA GLY A 198 14.71 -17.78 2.02
C GLY A 198 13.36 -17.31 2.57
N ASN A 199 13.33 -16.68 3.75
CA ASN A 199 12.10 -16.14 4.34
C ASN A 199 11.60 -14.89 3.59
N MET A 200 12.49 -14.21 2.87
CA MET A 200 12.21 -13.10 1.96
C MET A 200 13.00 -13.28 0.67
N TYR A 201 12.38 -12.96 -0.45
CA TYR A 201 13.06 -12.97 -1.75
C TYR A 201 14.12 -11.86 -1.85
N ASN A 202 13.76 -10.65 -1.41
CA ASN A 202 14.64 -9.48 -1.29
C ASN A 202 14.00 -8.47 -0.32
N ILE A 203 14.62 -7.30 -0.13
CA ILE A 203 14.11 -6.27 0.79
C ILE A 203 12.72 -5.73 0.40
N ARG A 204 12.37 -5.69 -0.88
CA ARG A 204 11.03 -5.27 -1.36
C ARG A 204 9.94 -6.24 -0.91
N HIS A 205 10.31 -7.47 -0.57
CA HIS A 205 9.40 -8.48 -0.04
C HIS A 205 9.20 -8.37 1.49
N PHE A 206 9.73 -7.33 2.12
CA PHE A 206 9.48 -7.05 3.53
C PHE A 206 8.14 -6.32 3.69
N TRP A 207 7.08 -7.10 3.83
CA TRP A 207 5.71 -6.58 3.97
C TRP A 207 5.30 -6.51 5.43
N SER A 208 5.60 -5.39 6.05
CA SER A 208 5.16 -5.04 7.40
C SER A 208 4.52 -3.67 7.37
N SER A 209 3.46 -3.47 8.17
CA SER A 209 2.71 -2.22 8.20
C SER A 209 3.53 -1.02 8.67
N ILE A 210 4.55 -1.27 9.49
CA ILE A 210 5.42 -0.22 10.05
C ILE A 210 6.85 -0.70 9.91
N ARG A 211 7.60 -0.10 8.98
CA ARG A 211 8.97 -0.51 8.64
C ARG A 211 9.81 0.68 8.19
N PRO A 212 11.16 0.59 8.26
CA PRO A 212 12.02 1.46 7.50
C PRO A 212 11.77 1.25 6.00
N ASN A 213 11.65 2.33 5.25
CA ASN A 213 11.76 2.26 3.79
C ASN A 213 13.21 2.52 3.42
N GLY A 214 13.73 1.76 2.47
CA GLY A 214 15.02 2.05 1.87
C GLY A 214 14.97 3.35 1.06
N PRO A 215 16.13 3.90 0.65
CA PRO A 215 16.15 4.97 -0.32
C PRO A 215 15.47 4.50 -1.59
N GLN A 216 14.48 5.29 -2.04
CA GLN A 216 13.84 5.10 -3.34
C GLN A 216 14.75 5.64 -4.44
#